data_182304d1e3d8c9eb1e36c5da8a5b495f
#
_entry.id   182304d1e3d8c9eb1e36c5da8a5b495f
#
_cell.length_a   1.000
_cell.length_b   1.000
_cell.length_c   1.000
_cell.angle_alpha   90.00
_cell.angle_beta   90.00
_cell.angle_gamma   90.00
#
_symmetry.space_group_name_H-M   'P 1'
#
loop_
_entity.id
_entity.type
_entity.pdbx_description
1 polymer ?
#
loop_
_entity_poly.entity_id
_entity_poly.type
_entity_poly.pdbx_seq_one_letter_code
_entity_poly.pdbx_strand_id
1 'polypeptide(L)'
;MADGEKIIKINIEEGKSSGIKHLNIVGAKAFEQRELLDIIELKHPSLTSFYKNDDKYAREKLSGDLETIEAFYKDQGYADFDIESTQVSITPDRQQVYISIAIDEGDTYTVSDVNLVGELGDVKPEDLRNLIIVQEGQIFSQALITATEERLTTALGNGGFTFATASGVPRLNDDGTADIEFFVDAGKRAYVRRITFTGNQVTQDEVMRRES
;
A
#
# COMPACT_ATOMS: atom_id res chain seq x y z
N MET A 1 -57.78 -18.89 27.52
CA MET A 1 -56.96 -19.33 26.37
C MET A 1 -55.53 -19.03 26.74
N ALA A 2 -54.74 -20.07 27.01
CA ALA A 2 -53.36 -19.93 27.38
C ALA A 2 -52.54 -19.64 26.14
N ASP A 3 -51.89 -18.48 26.12
CA ASP A 3 -50.96 -18.09 25.11
C ASP A 3 -49.68 -18.94 25.28
N GLY A 4 -49.45 -19.86 24.36
CA GLY A 4 -48.32 -20.79 24.43
C GLY A 4 -47.03 -20.07 24.03
N GLU A 5 -46.18 -19.71 24.98
CA GLU A 5 -44.81 -19.26 24.71
C GLU A 5 -44.06 -20.33 23.90
N LYS A 6 -43.69 -19.98 22.67
CA LYS A 6 -42.80 -20.80 21.83
C LYS A 6 -41.34 -20.44 22.15
N ILE A 7 -40.64 -21.31 22.83
CA ILE A 7 -39.22 -21.18 23.11
C ILE A 7 -38.44 -21.74 21.92
N ILE A 8 -37.68 -20.90 21.23
CA ILE A 8 -36.72 -21.32 20.19
C ILE A 8 -35.35 -21.47 20.88
N LYS A 9 -34.87 -22.70 20.97
CA LYS A 9 -33.49 -22.98 21.43
C LYS A 9 -32.57 -23.03 20.19
N ILE A 10 -31.65 -22.07 20.09
CA ILE A 10 -30.61 -22.08 19.06
C ILE A 10 -29.34 -22.62 19.73
N ASN A 11 -28.92 -23.82 19.34
CA ASN A 11 -27.62 -24.35 19.73
C ASN A 11 -26.60 -23.91 18.70
N ILE A 12 -25.64 -23.08 19.11
CA ILE A 12 -24.51 -22.67 18.28
C ILE A 12 -23.30 -23.49 18.73
N GLU A 13 -22.81 -24.37 17.89
CA GLU A 13 -21.50 -25.00 18.08
C GLU A 13 -20.47 -24.14 17.37
N GLU A 14 -19.66 -23.44 18.16
CA GLU A 14 -18.50 -22.70 17.63
C GLU A 14 -17.46 -23.70 17.16
N GLY A 15 -17.10 -23.62 15.84
CA GLY A 15 -16.03 -24.44 15.28
C GLY A 15 -14.70 -24.18 15.97
N LYS A 16 -13.81 -25.18 15.99
CA LYS A 16 -12.46 -25.03 16.53
C LYS A 16 -11.67 -24.02 15.70
N SER A 17 -10.96 -23.09 16.33
CA SER A 17 -10.10 -22.13 15.67
C SER A 17 -8.90 -22.83 15.01
N SER A 18 -8.64 -22.50 13.73
CA SER A 18 -7.46 -22.96 13.00
C SER A 18 -6.28 -22.04 13.29
N GLY A 19 -5.12 -22.60 13.63
CA GLY A 19 -3.89 -21.82 13.80
C GLY A 19 -2.93 -22.05 12.63
N ILE A 20 -2.18 -21.01 12.23
CA ILE A 20 -1.08 -21.17 11.27
C ILE A 20 0.04 -21.94 11.98
N LYS A 21 0.34 -23.12 11.46
CA LYS A 21 1.40 -23.98 12.00
C LYS A 21 2.72 -23.76 11.30
N HIS A 22 2.69 -23.60 9.99
CA HIS A 22 3.87 -23.33 9.18
C HIS A 22 3.54 -22.28 8.11
N LEU A 23 4.42 -21.31 8.01
CA LEU A 23 4.52 -20.40 6.88
C LEU A 23 5.91 -20.59 6.29
N ASN A 24 5.99 -20.96 5.03
CA ASN A 24 7.21 -21.21 4.29
C ASN A 24 7.30 -20.30 3.08
N ILE A 25 8.45 -19.66 2.89
CA ILE A 25 8.77 -18.85 1.71
C ILE A 25 9.82 -19.60 0.91
N VAL A 26 9.49 -19.95 -0.31
CA VAL A 26 10.33 -20.73 -1.24
C VAL A 26 10.83 -19.80 -2.33
N GLY A 27 12.12 -19.89 -2.67
CA GLY A 27 12.76 -19.03 -3.68
C GLY A 27 13.65 -17.96 -3.07
N ALA A 28 13.46 -17.60 -1.78
CA ALA A 28 14.31 -16.65 -1.07
C ALA A 28 15.77 -17.15 -0.98
N LYS A 29 16.69 -16.31 -1.45
CA LYS A 29 18.16 -16.54 -1.44
C LYS A 29 18.90 -15.35 -0.84
N ALA A 30 18.41 -14.13 -1.08
CA ALA A 30 19.02 -12.89 -0.64
C ALA A 30 18.80 -12.61 0.85
N PHE A 31 17.67 -13.03 1.38
CA PHE A 31 17.28 -12.80 2.77
C PHE A 31 16.96 -14.11 3.48
N GLU A 32 17.28 -14.18 4.77
CA GLU A 32 16.90 -15.34 5.57
C GLU A 32 15.38 -15.41 5.77
N GLN A 33 14.84 -16.62 5.75
CA GLN A 33 13.39 -16.82 5.99
C GLN A 33 12.91 -16.18 7.29
N ARG A 34 13.75 -16.15 8.32
CA ARG A 34 13.42 -15.53 9.60
C ARG A 34 13.19 -14.03 9.46
N GLU A 35 14.03 -13.35 8.68
CA GLU A 35 13.92 -11.92 8.42
C GLU A 35 12.60 -11.58 7.69
N LEU A 36 12.28 -12.35 6.65
CA LEU A 36 11.03 -12.21 5.92
C LEU A 36 9.80 -12.51 6.79
N LEU A 37 9.90 -13.49 7.67
CA LEU A 37 8.83 -13.77 8.62
C LEU A 37 8.70 -12.66 9.69
N ASP A 38 9.75 -11.90 9.98
CA ASP A 38 9.72 -10.84 10.99
C ASP A 38 8.95 -9.59 10.54
N ILE A 39 8.81 -9.36 9.24
CA ILE A 39 8.10 -8.22 8.68
C ILE A 39 6.59 -8.45 8.48
N ILE A 40 6.11 -9.70 8.53
CA ILE A 40 4.72 -10.05 8.29
C ILE A 40 3.92 -10.23 9.58
N GLU A 41 2.61 -10.01 9.49
CA GLU A 41 1.71 -10.11 10.66
C GLU A 41 1.26 -11.53 10.96
N LEU A 42 1.13 -12.41 9.95
CA LEU A 42 0.66 -13.79 10.12
C LEU A 42 1.57 -14.68 10.97
N LYS A 43 2.79 -14.25 11.22
CA LYS A 43 3.75 -14.91 12.13
C LYS A 43 3.24 -15.01 13.58
N HIS A 44 2.49 -14.02 14.04
CA HIS A 44 1.95 -14.00 15.39
C HIS A 44 0.55 -14.61 15.40
N PRO A 45 0.38 -15.86 15.87
CA PRO A 45 -0.95 -16.37 16.17
C PRO A 45 -1.48 -15.57 17.37
N SER A 46 -2.06 -14.42 17.10
CA SER A 46 -2.94 -13.79 18.07
C SER A 46 -4.07 -14.79 18.28
N LEU A 47 -4.11 -15.42 19.44
CA LEU A 47 -5.06 -16.46 19.86
C LEU A 47 -6.53 -16.04 19.70
N THR A 48 -6.78 -14.77 19.36
CA THR A 48 -8.11 -14.18 19.18
C THR A 48 -8.49 -13.94 17.71
N SER A 49 -7.55 -13.94 16.76
CA SER A 49 -7.81 -13.53 15.36
C SER A 49 -8.48 -14.62 14.52
N PHE A 50 -8.28 -15.89 14.86
CA PHE A 50 -8.94 -17.02 14.17
C PHE A 50 -10.24 -17.45 14.84
N TYR A 51 -10.67 -16.76 15.88
CA TYR A 51 -11.87 -17.10 16.65
C TYR A 51 -13.18 -16.70 15.96
N LYS A 52 -13.12 -15.85 14.96
CA LYS A 52 -14.28 -15.52 14.12
C LYS A 52 -14.10 -16.15 12.75
N ASN A 53 -15.03 -16.99 12.38
CA ASN A 53 -15.25 -17.70 11.13
C ASN A 53 -15.29 -16.77 9.88
N ASP A 54 -14.26 -15.92 9.72
CA ASP A 54 -14.21 -14.90 8.67
C ASP A 54 -13.04 -15.21 7.73
N ASP A 55 -13.31 -16.10 6.78
CA ASP A 55 -12.38 -16.45 5.69
C ASP A 55 -11.94 -15.20 4.91
N LYS A 56 -12.74 -14.14 4.93
CA LYS A 56 -12.44 -12.86 4.31
C LYS A 56 -11.30 -12.16 5.03
N TYR A 57 -11.37 -12.07 6.35
CA TYR A 57 -10.32 -11.43 7.17
C TYR A 57 -8.96 -12.14 7.04
N ALA A 58 -8.97 -13.47 7.01
CA ALA A 58 -7.74 -14.24 6.82
C ALA A 58 -7.11 -14.01 5.42
N ARG A 59 -7.93 -13.87 4.39
CA ARG A 59 -7.46 -13.55 3.02
C ARG A 59 -6.94 -12.13 2.92
N GLU A 60 -7.63 -11.14 3.49
CA GLU A 60 -7.19 -9.74 3.52
C GLU A 60 -5.83 -9.61 4.23
N LYS A 61 -5.65 -10.34 5.33
CA LYS A 61 -4.39 -10.34 6.07
C LYS A 61 -3.25 -10.99 5.29
N LEU A 62 -3.52 -12.11 4.63
CA LEU A 62 -2.54 -12.75 3.76
C LEU A 62 -2.17 -11.84 2.59
N SER A 63 -3.14 -11.15 1.96
CA SER A 63 -2.86 -10.20 0.90
C SER A 63 -1.96 -9.06 1.39
N GLY A 64 -2.24 -8.49 2.55
CA GLY A 64 -1.40 -7.45 3.16
C GLY A 64 0.02 -7.92 3.46
N ASP A 65 0.18 -9.16 3.92
CA ASP A 65 1.50 -9.73 4.16
C ASP A 65 2.28 -9.98 2.86
N LEU A 66 1.59 -10.42 1.79
CA LEU A 66 2.21 -10.56 0.47
C LEU A 66 2.68 -9.20 -0.08
N GLU A 67 1.84 -8.17 0.03
CA GLU A 67 2.19 -6.79 -0.33
C GLU A 67 3.39 -6.27 0.49
N THR A 68 3.47 -6.64 1.77
CA THR A 68 4.59 -6.27 2.64
C THR A 68 5.90 -6.92 2.20
N ILE A 69 5.87 -8.20 1.82
CA ILE A 69 7.04 -8.91 1.27
C ILE A 69 7.47 -8.26 -0.04
N GLU A 70 6.53 -8.00 -0.96
CA GLU A 70 6.81 -7.36 -2.24
C GLU A 70 7.44 -5.97 -2.05
N ALA A 71 6.85 -5.13 -1.19
CA ALA A 71 7.38 -3.82 -0.87
C ALA A 71 8.79 -3.89 -0.29
N PHE A 72 9.03 -4.84 0.64
CA PHE A 72 10.34 -5.05 1.22
C PHE A 72 11.41 -5.35 0.15
N TYR A 73 11.14 -6.31 -0.73
CA TYR A 73 12.10 -6.66 -1.81
C TYR A 73 12.32 -5.49 -2.76
N LYS A 74 11.27 -4.82 -3.21
CA LYS A 74 11.38 -3.65 -4.09
C LYS A 74 12.13 -2.48 -3.46
N ASP A 75 12.08 -2.35 -2.14
CA ASP A 75 12.86 -1.33 -1.42
C ASP A 75 14.34 -1.69 -1.23
N GLN A 76 14.68 -2.97 -1.38
CA GLN A 76 16.06 -3.47 -1.33
C GLN A 76 16.70 -3.58 -2.73
N GLY A 77 16.03 -3.09 -3.76
CA GLY A 77 16.57 -3.04 -5.12
C GLY A 77 16.01 -4.07 -6.10
N TYR A 78 15.20 -5.02 -5.64
CA TYR A 78 14.63 -6.08 -6.47
C TYR A 78 13.39 -5.59 -7.21
N ALA A 79 13.58 -4.76 -8.25
CA ALA A 79 12.50 -4.07 -8.95
C ALA A 79 11.55 -5.02 -9.71
N ASP A 80 12.05 -6.16 -10.16
CA ASP A 80 11.32 -7.21 -10.87
C ASP A 80 10.88 -8.38 -9.98
N PHE A 81 10.95 -8.20 -8.65
CA PHE A 81 10.42 -9.18 -7.70
C PHE A 81 8.98 -9.57 -8.02
N ASP A 82 8.68 -10.87 -7.99
CA ASP A 82 7.34 -11.40 -8.21
C ASP A 82 6.98 -12.54 -7.23
N ILE A 83 5.69 -12.66 -6.91
CA ILE A 83 5.13 -13.77 -6.15
C ILE A 83 4.50 -14.77 -7.12
N GLU A 84 5.23 -15.81 -7.47
CA GLU A 84 4.81 -16.82 -8.45
C GLU A 84 3.53 -17.56 -8.03
N SER A 85 3.44 -17.92 -6.76
CA SER A 85 2.26 -18.62 -6.24
C SER A 85 2.13 -18.57 -4.72
N THR A 86 0.89 -18.63 -4.24
CA THR A 86 0.56 -18.77 -2.83
C THR A 86 -0.37 -19.96 -2.63
N GLN A 87 0.07 -20.93 -1.83
CA GLN A 87 -0.70 -22.14 -1.53
C GLN A 87 -1.09 -22.15 -0.05
N VAL A 88 -2.38 -22.33 0.21
CA VAL A 88 -2.93 -22.49 1.56
C VAL A 88 -3.54 -23.87 1.69
N SER A 89 -3.06 -24.65 2.64
CA SER A 89 -3.57 -25.99 2.94
C SER A 89 -4.08 -26.05 4.37
N ILE A 90 -5.26 -26.61 4.56
CA ILE A 90 -5.92 -26.78 5.86
C ILE A 90 -6.04 -28.27 6.16
N THR A 91 -5.68 -28.69 7.37
CA THR A 91 -5.83 -30.09 7.79
C THR A 91 -7.31 -30.52 7.83
N PRO A 92 -7.62 -31.85 7.63
CA PRO A 92 -9.00 -32.33 7.63
C PRO A 92 -9.78 -32.04 8.93
N ASP A 93 -9.09 -31.96 10.06
CA ASP A 93 -9.63 -31.57 11.37
C ASP A 93 -9.83 -30.06 11.54
N ARG A 94 -9.44 -29.27 10.51
CA ARG A 94 -9.49 -27.80 10.47
C ARG A 94 -8.78 -27.12 11.65
N GLN A 95 -7.74 -27.74 12.21
CA GLN A 95 -7.01 -27.18 13.34
C GLN A 95 -5.69 -26.49 12.91
N GLN A 96 -5.12 -26.87 11.77
CA GLN A 96 -3.83 -26.39 11.32
C GLN A 96 -3.88 -25.87 9.88
N VAL A 97 -3.25 -24.72 9.67
CA VAL A 97 -3.07 -24.08 8.37
C VAL A 97 -1.60 -24.09 8.01
N TYR A 98 -1.29 -24.45 6.78
CA TYR A 98 0.04 -24.42 6.18
C TYR A 98 -0.02 -23.45 5.01
N ILE A 99 0.89 -22.48 4.99
CA ILE A 99 1.00 -21.50 3.91
C ILE A 99 2.37 -21.66 3.27
N SER A 100 2.41 -21.78 1.95
CA SER A 100 3.64 -21.77 1.16
C SER A 100 3.54 -20.68 0.11
N ILE A 101 4.52 -19.77 0.13
CA ILE A 101 4.65 -18.64 -0.79
C ILE A 101 5.89 -18.93 -1.64
N ALA A 102 5.71 -19.08 -2.96
CA ALA A 102 6.80 -19.18 -3.91
C ALA A 102 7.06 -17.80 -4.50
N ILE A 103 8.32 -17.37 -4.46
CA ILE A 103 8.77 -16.08 -4.95
C ILE A 103 9.89 -16.25 -5.98
N ASP A 104 9.94 -15.32 -6.92
CA ASP A 104 11.11 -15.03 -7.74
C ASP A 104 11.67 -13.68 -7.29
N GLU A 105 12.90 -13.67 -6.80
CA GLU A 105 13.54 -12.45 -6.31
C GLU A 105 13.91 -11.50 -7.44
N GLY A 106 14.20 -12.04 -8.63
CA GLY A 106 14.76 -11.30 -9.73
C GLY A 106 16.19 -10.80 -9.46
N ASP A 107 16.57 -9.73 -10.16
CA ASP A 107 17.86 -9.08 -10.03
C ASP A 107 17.78 -7.77 -9.24
N THR A 108 18.94 -7.31 -8.72
CA THR A 108 19.02 -6.00 -8.08
C THR A 108 19.31 -4.91 -9.11
N TYR A 109 18.60 -3.78 -8.98
CA TYR A 109 18.71 -2.63 -9.88
C TYR A 109 19.25 -1.40 -9.17
N THR A 110 20.01 -0.60 -9.94
CA THR A 110 20.51 0.70 -9.54
C THR A 110 19.91 1.77 -10.43
N VAL A 111 19.50 2.89 -9.88
CA VAL A 111 18.92 4.00 -10.66
C VAL A 111 19.96 4.60 -11.58
N SER A 112 19.71 4.59 -12.91
CA SER A 112 20.60 5.16 -13.92
C SER A 112 20.22 6.56 -14.34
N ASP A 113 18.91 6.85 -14.43
CA ASP A 113 18.41 8.15 -14.88
C ASP A 113 17.09 8.48 -14.18
N VAL A 114 16.84 9.78 -13.96
CA VAL A 114 15.61 10.27 -13.34
C VAL A 114 15.05 11.45 -14.12
N ASN A 115 13.93 11.22 -14.78
CA ASN A 115 13.28 12.18 -15.64
C ASN A 115 11.93 12.65 -15.10
N LEU A 116 11.61 13.92 -15.37
CA LEU A 116 10.30 14.52 -15.13
C LEU A 116 9.70 14.92 -16.47
N VAL A 117 8.54 14.35 -16.79
CA VAL A 117 7.82 14.59 -18.06
C VAL A 117 6.33 14.87 -17.78
N GLY A 118 5.64 15.41 -18.77
CA GLY A 118 4.18 15.60 -18.73
C GLY A 118 3.71 17.04 -18.88
N GLU A 119 2.46 17.30 -18.52
CA GLU A 119 1.81 18.61 -18.68
C GLU A 119 1.87 19.40 -17.36
N LEU A 120 2.85 20.28 -17.26
CA LEU A 120 3.13 21.05 -16.03
C LEU A 120 2.30 22.34 -15.90
N GLY A 121 1.58 22.75 -16.95
CA GLY A 121 0.82 24.00 -16.97
C GLY A 121 1.73 25.21 -16.72
N ASP A 122 1.36 26.04 -15.73
CA ASP A 122 2.12 27.23 -15.33
C ASP A 122 3.24 26.96 -14.31
N VAL A 123 3.48 25.68 -13.96
CA VAL A 123 4.49 25.29 -12.95
C VAL A 123 5.87 25.17 -13.59
N LYS A 124 6.87 25.73 -12.96
CA LYS A 124 8.24 25.63 -13.46
C LYS A 124 8.79 24.22 -13.21
N PRO A 125 9.38 23.58 -14.22
CA PRO A 125 9.94 22.22 -14.06
C PRO A 125 11.00 22.14 -12.94
N GLU A 126 11.77 23.20 -12.73
CA GLU A 126 12.82 23.26 -11.71
C GLU A 126 12.26 23.14 -10.28
N ASP A 127 11.09 23.73 -10.03
CA ASP A 127 10.42 23.68 -8.71
C ASP A 127 9.99 22.25 -8.38
N LEU A 128 9.55 21.48 -9.38
CA LEU A 128 9.18 20.08 -9.22
C LEU A 128 10.39 19.15 -9.13
N ARG A 129 11.44 19.40 -9.91
CA ARG A 129 12.66 18.59 -9.87
C ARG A 129 13.31 18.60 -8.48
N ASN A 130 13.27 19.72 -7.77
CA ASN A 130 13.79 19.83 -6.41
C ASN A 130 13.01 18.99 -5.37
N LEU A 131 11.83 18.48 -5.74
CA LEU A 131 11.02 17.62 -4.88
C LEU A 131 11.32 16.13 -5.07
N ILE A 132 12.00 15.77 -6.15
CA ILE A 132 12.39 14.40 -6.45
C ILE A 132 13.48 14.00 -5.46
N ILE A 133 13.24 12.87 -4.75
CA ILE A 133 14.18 12.34 -3.75
C ILE A 133 14.94 11.13 -4.27
N VAL A 134 14.49 10.54 -5.38
CA VAL A 134 15.21 9.49 -6.08
C VAL A 134 16.47 10.09 -6.73
N GLN A 135 17.61 9.43 -6.59
CA GLN A 135 18.89 9.92 -7.11
C GLN A 135 19.56 8.87 -8.02
N GLU A 136 20.24 9.33 -9.04
CA GLU A 136 21.07 8.49 -9.87
C GLU A 136 22.19 7.81 -9.06
N GLY A 137 22.49 6.55 -9.37
CA GLY A 137 23.52 5.77 -8.69
C GLY A 137 23.07 5.12 -7.37
N GLN A 138 21.89 5.41 -6.86
CA GLN A 138 21.36 4.72 -5.68
C GLN A 138 20.69 3.39 -6.05
N ILE A 139 20.57 2.50 -5.07
CA ILE A 139 19.79 1.27 -5.21
C ILE A 139 18.33 1.63 -5.45
N PHE A 140 17.66 0.90 -6.35
CA PHE A 140 16.23 1.05 -6.60
C PHE A 140 15.42 0.91 -5.30
N SER A 141 14.42 1.77 -5.11
CA SER A 141 13.47 1.69 -3.99
C SER A 141 12.11 2.19 -4.45
N GLN A 142 11.11 1.33 -4.37
CA GLN A 142 9.72 1.68 -4.68
C GLN A 142 9.18 2.72 -3.70
N ALA A 143 9.56 2.65 -2.42
CA ALA A 143 9.14 3.62 -1.41
C ALA A 143 9.61 5.04 -1.75
N LEU A 144 10.83 5.22 -2.28
CA LEU A 144 11.32 6.54 -2.70
C LEU A 144 10.58 7.08 -3.93
N ILE A 145 10.18 6.21 -4.85
CA ILE A 145 9.35 6.59 -6.00
C ILE A 145 7.99 7.08 -5.50
N THR A 146 7.30 6.28 -4.68
CA THR A 146 5.99 6.63 -4.11
C THR A 146 6.04 7.90 -3.27
N ALA A 147 7.07 8.05 -2.43
CA ALA A 147 7.26 9.27 -1.64
C ALA A 147 7.51 10.51 -2.53
N THR A 148 8.18 10.35 -3.67
CA THR A 148 8.34 11.42 -4.66
C THR A 148 7.00 11.80 -5.30
N GLU A 149 6.20 10.82 -5.70
CA GLU A 149 4.85 11.05 -6.25
C GLU A 149 3.97 11.85 -5.29
N GLU A 150 3.96 11.46 -4.02
CA GLU A 150 3.20 12.15 -2.97
C GLU A 150 3.68 13.60 -2.77
N ARG A 151 5.00 13.82 -2.77
CA ARG A 151 5.59 15.17 -2.65
C ARG A 151 5.20 16.06 -3.82
N LEU A 152 5.31 15.55 -5.05
CA LEU A 152 4.93 16.25 -6.26
C LEU A 152 3.43 16.61 -6.26
N THR A 153 2.57 15.64 -5.97
CA THR A 153 1.11 15.83 -5.91
C THR A 153 0.73 16.82 -4.81
N THR A 154 1.32 16.72 -3.63
CA THR A 154 1.09 17.64 -2.51
C THR A 154 1.51 19.05 -2.85
N ALA A 155 2.69 19.24 -3.45
CA ALA A 155 3.19 20.56 -3.82
C ALA A 155 2.30 21.21 -4.90
N LEU A 156 1.85 20.45 -5.89
CA LEU A 156 0.92 20.91 -6.91
C LEU A 156 -0.43 21.28 -6.29
N GLY A 157 -0.96 20.46 -5.39
CA GLY A 157 -2.20 20.72 -4.66
C GLY A 157 -2.14 22.02 -3.87
N ASN A 158 -1.04 22.25 -3.14
CA ASN A 158 -0.80 23.51 -2.42
C ASN A 158 -0.68 24.72 -3.35
N GLY A 159 -0.22 24.50 -4.60
CA GLY A 159 -0.20 25.50 -5.68
C GLY A 159 -1.57 25.78 -6.29
N GLY A 160 -2.63 25.09 -5.85
CA GLY A 160 -4.01 25.23 -6.36
C GLY A 160 -4.36 24.25 -7.48
N PHE A 161 -3.49 23.31 -7.81
CA PHE A 161 -3.76 22.24 -8.80
C PHE A 161 -4.36 21.01 -8.11
N THR A 162 -5.61 21.12 -7.66
CA THR A 162 -6.28 20.14 -6.81
C THR A 162 -6.51 18.76 -7.45
N PHE A 163 -6.41 18.67 -8.76
CA PHE A 163 -6.56 17.42 -9.52
C PHE A 163 -5.26 16.95 -10.15
N ALA A 164 -4.13 17.50 -9.70
CA ALA A 164 -2.84 17.10 -10.18
C ALA A 164 -2.54 15.64 -9.84
N THR A 165 -1.90 14.95 -10.77
CA THR A 165 -1.40 13.59 -10.57
C THR A 165 0.08 13.52 -10.88
N ALA A 166 0.78 12.67 -10.13
CA ALA A 166 2.17 12.32 -10.40
C ALA A 166 2.31 10.81 -10.28
N SER A 167 3.01 10.19 -11.22
CA SER A 167 3.24 8.75 -11.24
C SER A 167 4.67 8.46 -11.70
N GLY A 168 5.42 7.71 -10.90
CA GLY A 168 6.76 7.27 -11.23
C GLY A 168 6.74 5.89 -11.88
N VAL A 169 7.27 5.78 -13.08
CA VAL A 169 7.33 4.53 -13.83
C VAL A 169 8.79 4.10 -13.98
N PRO A 170 9.20 3.00 -13.34
CA PRO A 170 10.52 2.42 -13.56
C PRO A 170 10.56 1.67 -14.89
N ARG A 171 11.64 1.88 -15.64
CA ARG A 171 11.99 1.09 -16.81
C ARG A 171 13.27 0.33 -16.51
N LEU A 172 13.16 -0.99 -16.40
CA LEU A 172 14.28 -1.87 -16.11
C LEU A 172 15.09 -2.14 -17.39
N ASN A 173 16.40 -2.05 -17.27
CA ASN A 173 17.35 -2.28 -18.34
C ASN A 173 18.08 -3.62 -18.14
N ASP A 174 18.54 -4.26 -19.22
CA ASP A 174 19.23 -5.55 -19.20
C ASP A 174 20.60 -5.51 -18.48
N ASP A 175 21.12 -4.33 -18.22
CA ASP A 175 22.41 -4.13 -17.52
C ASP A 175 22.29 -4.00 -15.98
N GLY A 176 21.10 -4.26 -15.41
CA GLY A 176 20.86 -4.15 -13.98
C GLY A 176 20.62 -2.68 -13.52
N THR A 177 20.29 -1.81 -14.45
CA THR A 177 19.91 -0.41 -14.12
C THR A 177 18.44 -0.16 -14.34
N ALA A 178 17.91 0.89 -13.71
CA ALA A 178 16.52 1.33 -13.85
C ALA A 178 16.46 2.83 -14.12
N ASP A 179 15.80 3.23 -15.20
CA ASP A 179 15.46 4.62 -15.48
C ASP A 179 14.10 4.92 -14.84
N ILE A 180 14.00 6.00 -14.08
CA ILE A 180 12.75 6.38 -13.40
C ILE A 180 12.17 7.60 -14.12
N GLU A 181 10.97 7.46 -14.64
CA GLU A 181 10.28 8.53 -15.33
C GLU A 181 9.05 8.98 -14.54
N PHE A 182 9.07 10.23 -14.03
CA PHE A 182 7.94 10.82 -13.32
C PHE A 182 7.02 11.54 -14.30
N PHE A 183 5.86 10.96 -14.55
CA PHE A 183 4.79 11.58 -15.34
C PHE A 183 3.95 12.48 -14.45
N VAL A 184 3.89 13.76 -14.78
CA VAL A 184 3.13 14.75 -14.04
C VAL A 184 2.06 15.37 -14.94
N ASP A 185 0.82 15.35 -14.47
CA ASP A 185 -0.27 16.13 -15.04
C ASP A 185 -0.76 17.11 -13.95
N ALA A 186 -0.45 18.39 -14.13
CA ALA A 186 -0.87 19.43 -13.19
C ALA A 186 -2.37 19.73 -13.33
N GLY A 187 -2.96 19.46 -14.50
CA GLY A 187 -4.35 19.80 -14.77
C GLY A 187 -4.62 21.31 -14.75
N LYS A 188 -5.84 21.68 -14.38
CA LYS A 188 -6.24 23.10 -14.29
C LYS A 188 -6.17 23.59 -12.86
N ARG A 189 -5.64 24.82 -12.69
CA ARG A 189 -5.61 25.49 -11.40
C ARG A 189 -7.03 25.84 -10.93
N ALA A 190 -7.36 25.41 -9.72
CA ALA A 190 -8.64 25.71 -9.08
C ALA A 190 -8.56 27.06 -8.33
N TYR A 191 -9.61 27.85 -8.43
CA TYR A 191 -9.72 29.11 -7.69
C TYR A 191 -11.00 29.09 -6.85
N VAL A 192 -10.90 29.48 -5.58
CA VAL A 192 -12.07 29.66 -4.72
C VAL A 192 -12.86 30.87 -5.23
N ARG A 193 -14.01 30.63 -5.77
CA ARG A 193 -14.87 31.68 -6.35
C ARG A 193 -15.74 32.36 -5.32
N ARG A 194 -16.17 31.62 -4.31
CA ARG A 194 -17.06 32.12 -3.26
C ARG A 194 -17.00 31.24 -2.04
N ILE A 195 -16.85 31.84 -0.88
CA ILE A 195 -17.02 31.19 0.41
C ILE A 195 -18.37 31.62 0.98
N THR A 196 -19.21 30.67 1.39
CA THR A 196 -20.52 30.92 2.00
C THR A 196 -20.55 30.27 3.36
N PHE A 197 -20.76 31.06 4.40
CA PHE A 197 -20.93 30.57 5.75
C PHE A 197 -22.42 30.33 6.03
N THR A 198 -22.79 29.18 6.59
CA THR A 198 -24.15 28.85 6.97
C THR A 198 -24.19 28.38 8.42
N GLY A 199 -25.28 28.73 9.14
CA GLY A 199 -25.48 28.30 10.53
C GLY A 199 -24.88 29.24 11.59
N ASN A 200 -24.26 30.35 11.21
CA ASN A 200 -23.80 31.38 12.13
C ASN A 200 -25.00 32.23 12.61
N GLN A 201 -25.34 32.12 13.88
CA GLN A 201 -26.42 32.93 14.47
C GLN A 201 -25.90 34.16 15.23
N VAL A 202 -24.60 34.22 15.55
CA VAL A 202 -24.01 35.20 16.48
C VAL A 202 -22.86 36.01 15.85
N THR A 203 -22.08 35.41 14.95
CA THR A 203 -20.89 36.05 14.36
C THR A 203 -21.20 36.66 12.98
N GLN A 204 -20.82 37.93 12.75
CA GLN A 204 -21.03 38.56 11.45
C GLN A 204 -20.12 37.94 10.38
N ASP A 205 -20.62 37.82 9.16
CA ASP A 205 -19.95 37.21 7.99
C ASP A 205 -18.57 37.84 7.69
N GLU A 206 -18.42 39.15 7.95
CA GLU A 206 -17.16 39.87 7.78
C GLU A 206 -16.05 39.39 8.71
N VAL A 207 -16.38 38.97 9.93
CA VAL A 207 -15.39 38.48 10.92
C VAL A 207 -14.89 37.10 10.48
N MET A 208 -15.77 36.24 10.01
CA MET A 208 -15.41 34.88 9.55
C MET A 208 -14.59 34.90 8.25
N ARG A 209 -14.83 35.88 7.37
CA ARG A 209 -14.06 36.06 6.13
C ARG A 209 -12.65 36.57 6.35
N ARG A 210 -12.36 37.13 7.52
CA ARG A 210 -11.04 37.66 7.87
C ARG A 210 -10.08 36.59 8.38
N GLU A 211 -10.64 35.48 8.87
CA GLU A 211 -9.91 34.37 9.48
C GLU A 211 -9.80 33.16 8.54
N SER A 212 -10.36 33.23 7.32
CA SER A 212 -10.28 32.20 6.28
C SER A 212 -9.31 32.61 5.17
#